data_b8d96111e585f1f9ca4b4dbf4c31f45d
#
_entry.id   b8d96111e585f1f9ca4b4dbf4c31f45d
#
_cell.length_a   1.000
_cell.length_b   1.000
_cell.length_c   1.000
_cell.angle_alpha   90.00
_cell.angle_beta   90.00
_cell.angle_gamma   90.00
#
_symmetry.space_group_name_H-M   'P 1'
#
loop_
_entity.id
_entity.type
_entity.pdbx_description
1 polymer ?
#
loop_
_entity_poly.entity_id
_entity_poly.type
_entity_poly.pdbx_seq_one_letter_code
_entity_poly.pdbx_strand_id
1 'polypeptide(L)'
;MRVGIPRTLSYFTLYPLVQPFFEGLGVDVVVSPESNKDILDEGIKETVNDACVPIKLLHGHVAALKDKVDILFMPRLVSLDGKNTLCPKFLGLPDMVRYSIKGLPEIIENRLDLKKGKLELYRFLFRIGRRFLLGDFFNGGWE
;
A
#
# COMPACT_ATOMS: atom_id res chain seq x y z
N MET A 1 12.64 -11.90 -0.38
CA MET A 1 11.47 -11.22 0.21
C MET A 1 10.63 -10.57 -0.90
N ARG A 2 9.33 -10.68 -0.83
CA ARG A 2 8.42 -10.17 -1.86
C ARG A 2 7.52 -9.09 -1.26
N VAL A 3 7.47 -7.94 -1.94
CA VAL A 3 6.59 -6.82 -1.60
C VAL A 3 5.42 -6.77 -2.59
N GLY A 4 4.21 -6.84 -2.07
CA GLY A 4 2.99 -6.76 -2.86
C GLY A 4 2.50 -5.33 -3.02
N ILE A 5 2.17 -4.95 -4.24
CA ILE A 5 1.60 -3.64 -4.56
C ILE A 5 0.22 -3.86 -5.20
N PRO A 6 -0.87 -3.44 -4.54
CA PRO A 6 -2.20 -3.50 -5.14
C PRO A 6 -2.29 -2.60 -6.38
N ARG A 7 -2.73 -3.17 -7.51
CA ARG A 7 -2.80 -2.45 -8.79
C ARG A 7 -4.07 -1.60 -8.90
N THR A 8 -4.22 -0.68 -7.97
CA THR A 8 -5.39 0.22 -7.91
C THR A 8 -5.04 1.50 -7.14
N LEU A 9 -5.88 2.51 -7.24
CA LEU A 9 -5.75 3.80 -6.55
C LEU A 9 -4.40 4.47 -6.84
N SER A 10 -3.59 4.69 -5.82
CA SER A 10 -2.29 5.36 -5.94
C SER A 10 -1.22 4.58 -6.71
N TYR A 11 -1.48 3.32 -7.08
CA TYR A 11 -0.57 2.53 -7.89
C TYR A 11 -0.11 3.28 -9.15
N PHE A 12 -1.05 3.84 -9.88
CA PHE A 12 -0.76 4.51 -11.15
C PHE A 12 0.14 5.74 -11.01
N THR A 13 0.15 6.36 -9.85
CA THR A 13 1.01 7.53 -9.55
C THR A 13 2.35 7.12 -8.94
N LEU A 14 2.35 6.17 -8.00
CA LEU A 14 3.52 5.83 -7.21
C LEU A 14 4.38 4.71 -7.80
N TYR A 15 3.81 3.83 -8.61
CA TYR A 15 4.50 2.65 -9.10
C TYR A 15 5.80 2.95 -9.84
N PRO A 16 5.87 3.96 -10.75
CA PRO A 16 7.12 4.29 -11.45
C PRO A 16 8.28 4.68 -10.52
N LEU A 17 7.97 5.17 -9.33
CA LEU A 17 8.96 5.51 -8.30
C LEU A 17 9.26 4.31 -7.39
N VAL A 18 8.23 3.59 -7.00
CA VAL A 18 8.30 2.55 -5.97
C VAL A 18 8.94 1.27 -6.49
N GLN A 19 8.67 0.88 -7.73
CA GLN A 19 9.25 -0.32 -8.33
C GLN A 19 10.78 -0.29 -8.35
N PRO A 20 11.44 0.72 -8.97
CA PRO A 20 12.90 0.76 -8.97
C PRO A 20 13.50 0.93 -7.57
N PHE A 21 12.79 1.57 -6.67
CA PHE A 21 13.21 1.70 -5.27
C PHE A 21 13.31 0.34 -4.57
N PHE A 22 12.29 -0.49 -4.65
CA PHE A 22 12.32 -1.82 -4.04
C PHE A 22 13.28 -2.77 -4.76
N GLU A 23 13.34 -2.71 -6.09
CA GLU A 23 14.32 -3.49 -6.86
C GLU A 23 15.76 -3.14 -6.46
N GLY A 24 16.04 -1.85 -6.26
CA GLY A 24 17.34 -1.37 -5.78
C GLY A 24 17.69 -1.86 -4.35
N LEU A 25 16.71 -2.19 -3.54
CA LEU A 25 16.89 -2.81 -2.23
C LEU A 25 17.05 -4.33 -2.29
N GLY A 26 17.01 -4.93 -3.47
CA GLY A 26 17.09 -6.39 -3.63
C GLY A 26 15.80 -7.11 -3.28
N VAL A 27 14.66 -6.42 -3.33
CA VAL A 27 13.34 -6.95 -2.98
C VAL A 27 12.53 -7.19 -4.25
N ASP A 28 11.89 -8.36 -4.35
CA ASP A 28 11.02 -8.69 -5.46
C ASP A 28 9.68 -7.96 -5.32
N VAL A 29 9.26 -7.28 -6.37
CA VAL A 29 7.98 -6.58 -6.43
C VAL A 29 6.94 -7.47 -7.11
N VAL A 30 5.85 -7.73 -6.42
CA VAL A 30 4.70 -8.48 -6.94
C VAL A 30 3.50 -7.55 -7.04
N VAL A 31 2.98 -7.36 -8.25
CA VAL A 31 1.81 -6.53 -8.51
C VAL A 31 0.60 -7.44 -8.69
N SER A 32 -0.54 -7.05 -8.11
CA SER A 32 -1.78 -7.78 -8.32
C SER A 32 -2.23 -7.70 -9.79
N PRO A 33 -3.05 -8.66 -10.26
CA PRO A 33 -3.59 -8.62 -11.62
C PRO A 33 -4.38 -7.34 -11.90
N GLU A 34 -4.67 -7.07 -13.17
CA GLU A 34 -5.59 -5.99 -13.52
C GLU A 34 -6.96 -6.18 -12.87
N SER A 35 -7.60 -5.07 -12.55
CA SER A 35 -8.94 -5.10 -11.99
C SER A 35 -9.91 -5.82 -12.94
N ASN A 36 -10.64 -6.78 -12.42
CA ASN A 36 -11.63 -7.56 -13.14
C ASN A 36 -12.81 -7.89 -12.22
N LYS A 37 -13.80 -8.59 -12.76
CA LYS A 37 -14.99 -8.95 -12.00
C LYS A 37 -14.68 -9.82 -10.78
N ASP A 38 -13.76 -10.77 -10.91
CA ASP A 38 -13.42 -11.70 -9.83
C ASP A 38 -12.78 -10.96 -8.65
N ILE A 39 -11.89 -10.01 -8.94
CA ILE A 39 -11.28 -9.13 -7.91
C ILE A 39 -12.34 -8.26 -7.24
N LEU A 40 -13.27 -7.70 -8.01
CA LEU A 40 -14.36 -6.91 -7.45
C LEU A 40 -15.28 -7.75 -6.57
N ASP A 41 -15.67 -8.92 -7.03
CA ASP A 41 -16.52 -9.83 -6.27
C ASP A 41 -15.87 -10.26 -4.96
N GLU A 42 -14.59 -10.55 -4.97
CA GLU A 42 -13.82 -10.85 -3.75
C GLU A 42 -13.76 -9.63 -2.82
N GLY A 43 -13.54 -8.45 -3.35
CA GLY A 43 -13.53 -7.20 -2.58
C GLY A 43 -14.88 -6.90 -1.93
N ILE A 44 -15.98 -7.20 -2.61
CA ILE A 44 -17.33 -7.04 -2.08
C ILE A 44 -17.56 -7.95 -0.87
N LYS A 45 -17.05 -9.17 -0.89
CA LYS A 45 -17.15 -10.10 0.24
C LYS A 45 -16.37 -9.62 1.47
N GLU A 46 -15.23 -8.97 1.26
CA GLU A 46 -14.29 -8.58 2.30
C GLU A 46 -14.56 -7.18 2.88
N THR A 47 -15.44 -6.39 2.28
CA THR A 47 -15.72 -5.00 2.70
C THR A 47 -17.14 -4.81 3.22
N VAL A 48 -17.33 -3.71 3.94
CA VAL A 48 -18.68 -3.24 4.32
C VAL A 48 -19.45 -2.74 3.09
N ASN A 49 -20.77 -2.90 3.12
CA ASN A 49 -21.63 -2.57 1.98
C ASN A 49 -21.51 -1.11 1.51
N ASP A 50 -21.29 -0.18 2.44
CA ASP A 50 -21.24 1.25 2.16
C ASP A 50 -19.87 1.73 1.61
N ALA A 51 -18.91 0.83 1.43
CA ALA A 51 -17.64 1.20 0.84
C ALA A 51 -17.81 1.54 -0.65
N CYS A 52 -17.10 2.58 -1.11
CA CYS A 52 -17.10 2.91 -2.55
C CYS A 52 -16.38 1.84 -3.37
N VAL A 53 -16.69 1.77 -4.67
CA VAL A 53 -16.13 0.77 -5.58
C VAL A 53 -14.59 0.74 -5.57
N PRO A 54 -13.87 1.87 -5.61
CA PRO A 54 -12.41 1.84 -5.53
C PRO A 54 -11.87 1.16 -4.26
N ILE A 55 -12.54 1.34 -3.13
CA ILE A 55 -12.16 0.68 -1.86
C ILE A 55 -12.46 -0.82 -1.91
N LYS A 56 -13.57 -1.21 -2.51
CA LYS A 56 -13.91 -2.62 -2.74
C LYS A 56 -12.87 -3.30 -3.64
N LEU A 57 -12.46 -2.64 -4.71
CA LEU A 57 -11.40 -3.11 -5.59
C LEU A 57 -10.08 -3.28 -4.84
N LEU A 58 -9.70 -2.30 -4.00
CA LEU A 58 -8.49 -2.40 -3.19
C LEU A 58 -8.50 -3.66 -2.32
N HIS A 59 -9.60 -3.92 -1.62
CA HIS A 59 -9.72 -5.13 -0.79
C HIS A 59 -9.59 -6.41 -1.63
N GLY A 60 -10.16 -6.45 -2.83
CA GLY A 60 -9.99 -7.56 -3.75
C GLY A 60 -8.54 -7.77 -4.20
N HIS A 61 -7.84 -6.69 -4.52
CA HIS A 61 -6.42 -6.75 -4.87
C HIS A 61 -5.55 -7.22 -3.71
N VAL A 62 -5.84 -6.75 -2.49
CA VAL A 62 -5.13 -7.20 -1.28
C VAL A 62 -5.38 -8.68 -1.01
N ALA A 63 -6.62 -9.14 -1.14
CA ALA A 63 -6.96 -10.56 -0.99
C ALA A 63 -6.22 -11.44 -2.00
N ALA A 64 -6.04 -10.94 -3.24
CA ALA A 64 -5.28 -11.65 -4.28
C ALA A 64 -3.78 -11.74 -3.97
N LEU A 65 -3.24 -10.81 -3.19
CA LEU A 65 -1.80 -10.72 -2.88
C LEU A 65 -1.41 -11.38 -1.56
N LYS A 66 -2.31 -11.44 -0.58
CA LYS A 66 -1.97 -11.76 0.82
C LYS A 66 -1.17 -13.04 1.02
N ASP A 67 -1.43 -14.07 0.23
CA ASP A 67 -0.76 -15.37 0.34
C ASP A 67 0.47 -15.50 -0.57
N LYS A 68 0.77 -14.48 -1.37
CA LYS A 68 1.84 -14.49 -2.37
C LYS A 68 3.03 -13.61 -2.01
N VAL A 69 2.88 -12.77 -1.00
CA VAL A 69 3.88 -11.75 -0.63
C VAL A 69 4.15 -11.79 0.87
N ASP A 70 5.31 -11.27 1.24
CA ASP A 70 5.75 -11.19 2.64
C ASP A 70 5.35 -9.86 3.27
N ILE A 71 5.23 -8.80 2.46
CA ILE A 71 4.88 -7.45 2.89
C ILE A 71 3.94 -6.83 1.86
N LEU A 72 2.96 -6.05 2.32
CA LEU A 72 2.09 -5.23 1.47
C LEU A 72 2.52 -3.76 1.53
N PHE A 73 2.63 -3.12 0.38
CA PHE A 73 2.88 -1.69 0.28
C PHE A 73 1.56 -0.93 0.19
N MET A 74 1.15 -0.32 1.30
CA MET A 74 -0.09 0.46 1.41
C MET A 74 0.16 1.70 2.26
N PRO A 75 0.87 2.72 1.75
CA PRO A 75 1.17 3.91 2.52
C PRO A 75 -0.08 4.72 2.86
N ARG A 76 -0.03 5.46 3.96
CA ARG A 76 -1.06 6.41 4.34
C ARG A 76 -0.83 7.71 3.59
N LEU A 77 -1.67 7.99 2.60
CA LEU A 77 -1.50 9.13 1.71
C LEU A 77 -2.35 10.32 2.15
N VAL A 78 -1.73 11.49 2.23
CA VAL A 78 -2.41 12.77 2.51
C VAL A 78 -2.44 13.62 1.27
N SER A 79 -1.30 13.86 0.64
CA SER A 79 -1.18 14.64 -0.60
C SER A 79 -0.03 14.10 -1.45
N LEU A 80 -0.27 13.99 -2.76
CA LEU A 80 0.73 13.55 -3.72
C LEU A 80 1.21 14.68 -4.65
N ASP A 81 0.48 15.79 -4.73
CA ASP A 81 0.83 16.93 -5.58
C ASP A 81 1.36 18.14 -4.79
N GLY A 82 1.35 18.06 -3.46
CA GLY A 82 1.77 19.15 -2.59
C GLY A 82 0.74 20.26 -2.42
N LYS A 83 -0.41 20.19 -3.07
CA LYS A 83 -1.45 21.23 -3.05
C LYS A 83 -2.78 20.71 -2.52
N ASN A 84 -3.27 19.60 -3.05
CA ASN A 84 -4.57 19.04 -2.75
C ASN A 84 -4.47 17.90 -1.75
N THR A 85 -5.47 17.80 -0.87
CA THR A 85 -5.61 16.68 0.06
C THR A 85 -6.40 15.56 -0.61
N LEU A 86 -5.89 14.34 -0.54
CA LEU A 86 -6.60 13.15 -1.00
C LEU A 86 -7.78 12.83 -0.08
N CYS A 87 -8.68 11.98 -0.56
CA CYS A 87 -9.80 11.49 0.25
C CYS A 87 -9.29 10.95 1.60
N PRO A 88 -9.91 11.30 2.74
CA PRO A 88 -9.49 10.83 4.07
C PRO A 88 -9.40 9.31 4.20
N LYS A 89 -10.11 8.56 3.38
CA LYS A 89 -10.04 7.10 3.35
C LYS A 89 -8.62 6.58 3.07
N PHE A 90 -7.80 7.32 2.32
CA PHE A 90 -6.39 6.95 2.07
C PHE A 90 -5.56 6.87 3.36
N LEU A 91 -5.88 7.66 4.37
CA LEU A 91 -5.22 7.57 5.67
C LEU A 91 -5.64 6.32 6.45
N GLY A 92 -6.87 5.90 6.29
CA GLY A 92 -7.43 4.77 7.02
C GLY A 92 -7.35 3.43 6.28
N LEU A 93 -6.87 3.39 5.03
CA LEU A 93 -6.85 2.16 4.22
C LEU A 93 -6.14 0.97 4.88
N PRO A 94 -4.94 1.12 5.45
CA PRO A 94 -4.29 -0.01 6.11
C PRO A 94 -5.12 -0.58 7.27
N ASP A 95 -5.75 0.28 8.05
CA ASP A 95 -6.60 -0.14 9.17
C ASP A 95 -7.87 -0.83 8.68
N MET A 96 -8.51 -0.29 7.65
CA MET A 96 -9.70 -0.88 7.03
C MET A 96 -9.41 -2.29 6.52
N VAL A 97 -8.30 -2.48 5.84
CA VAL A 97 -7.89 -3.76 5.27
C VAL A 97 -7.57 -4.76 6.39
N ARG A 98 -6.83 -4.35 7.43
CA ARG A 98 -6.53 -5.20 8.59
C ARG A 98 -7.79 -5.68 9.31
N TYR A 99 -8.75 -4.78 9.45
CA TYR A 99 -10.01 -5.09 10.12
C TYR A 99 -10.86 -6.07 9.31
N SER A 100 -10.87 -5.94 8.00
CA SER A 100 -11.75 -6.69 7.11
C SER A 100 -11.17 -8.03 6.67
N ILE A 101 -9.87 -8.12 6.43
CA ILE A 101 -9.22 -9.29 5.86
C ILE A 101 -8.31 -9.95 6.89
N LYS A 102 -8.52 -11.24 7.12
CA LYS A 102 -7.69 -12.05 8.03
C LYS A 102 -6.47 -12.62 7.32
N GLY A 103 -5.40 -12.85 8.08
CA GLY A 103 -4.21 -13.51 7.57
C GLY A 103 -3.34 -12.62 6.68
N LEU A 104 -3.37 -11.31 6.89
CA LEU A 104 -2.55 -10.36 6.14
C LEU A 104 -1.08 -10.44 6.57
N PRO A 105 -0.16 -10.27 5.60
CA PRO A 105 1.24 -10.02 5.92
C PRO A 105 1.43 -8.63 6.54
N GLU A 106 2.66 -8.33 6.92
CA GLU A 106 3.02 -6.99 7.40
C GLU A 106 2.73 -5.93 6.34
N ILE A 107 2.29 -4.75 6.77
CA ILE A 107 1.93 -3.64 5.86
C ILE A 107 2.90 -2.47 6.06
N ILE A 108 3.47 -2.00 4.97
CA ILE A 108 4.18 -0.72 4.93
C ILE A 108 3.13 0.39 4.88
N GLU A 109 2.96 1.09 6.00
CA GLU A 109 1.92 2.10 6.16
C GLU A 109 2.45 3.50 6.48
N ASN A 110 3.70 3.78 6.16
CA ASN A 110 4.30 5.10 6.36
C ASN A 110 3.45 6.19 5.73
N ARG A 111 3.32 7.31 6.45
CA ARG A 111 2.56 8.47 5.99
C ARG A 111 3.35 9.25 4.96
N LEU A 112 2.70 9.66 3.87
CA LEU A 112 3.25 10.52 2.84
C LEU A 112 2.36 11.74 2.64
N ASP A 113 2.91 12.94 2.92
CA ASP A 113 2.23 14.22 2.75
C ASP A 113 3.18 15.22 2.08
N LEU A 114 3.05 15.37 0.77
CA LEU A 114 3.90 16.29 0.00
C LEU A 114 3.56 17.77 0.21
N LYS A 115 2.49 18.10 0.96
CA LYS A 115 2.24 19.49 1.41
C LYS A 115 3.33 20.02 2.33
N LYS A 116 4.02 19.14 3.03
CA LYS A 116 5.13 19.49 3.91
C LYS A 116 6.44 19.77 3.17
N GLY A 117 6.46 19.64 1.86
CA GLY A 117 7.61 19.89 1.01
C GLY A 117 8.13 18.65 0.29
N LYS A 118 8.99 18.86 -0.72
CA LYS A 118 9.56 17.78 -1.54
C LYS A 118 10.48 16.85 -0.75
N LEU A 119 11.10 17.34 0.33
CA LEU A 119 11.97 16.53 1.19
C LEU A 119 11.20 15.40 1.90
N GLU A 120 9.88 15.52 2.05
CA GLU A 120 9.06 14.49 2.66
C GLU A 120 9.08 13.18 1.84
N LEU A 121 9.18 13.26 0.53
CA LEU A 121 9.32 12.09 -0.33
C LEU A 121 10.62 11.33 -0.02
N TYR A 122 11.74 12.05 0.10
CA TYR A 122 13.04 11.45 0.44
C TYR A 122 13.01 10.85 1.85
N ARG A 123 12.42 11.53 2.81
CA ARG A 123 12.25 11.03 4.19
C ARG A 123 11.41 9.76 4.22
N PHE A 124 10.32 9.74 3.47
CA PHE A 124 9.43 8.58 3.34
C PHE A 124 10.19 7.37 2.79
N LEU A 125 10.89 7.53 1.68
CA LEU A 125 11.69 6.46 1.08
C LEU A 125 12.84 6.02 1.99
N PHE A 126 13.50 6.96 2.65
CA PHE A 126 14.59 6.67 3.58
C PHE A 126 14.12 5.84 4.78
N ARG A 127 12.98 6.17 5.37
CA ARG A 127 12.43 5.40 6.49
C ARG A 127 12.13 3.96 6.09
N ILE A 128 11.54 3.77 4.93
CA ILE A 128 11.26 2.44 4.39
C ILE A 128 12.56 1.69 4.11
N GLY A 129 13.47 2.30 3.36
CA GLY A 129 14.75 1.69 2.99
C GLY A 129 15.61 1.29 4.19
N ARG A 130 15.66 2.14 5.22
CA ARG A 130 16.39 1.86 6.45
C ARG A 130 15.90 0.57 7.12
N ARG A 131 14.61 0.34 7.18
CA ARG A 131 14.06 -0.89 7.77
C ARG A 131 14.46 -2.14 6.98
N PHE A 132 14.44 -2.05 5.65
CA PHE A 132 14.91 -3.17 4.80
C PHE A 132 16.39 -3.45 5.01
N LEU A 133 17.22 -2.43 5.14
CA LEU A 133 18.65 -2.59 5.32
C LEU A 133 19.05 -3.09 6.72
N LEU A 134 18.30 -2.70 7.76
CA LEU A 134 18.56 -3.10 9.14
C LEU A 134 17.88 -4.42 9.54
N GLY A 135 17.05 -4.99 8.69
CA GLY A 135 16.33 -6.23 8.97
C GLY A 135 15.25 -6.11 10.06
N ASP A 136 14.82 -4.90 10.37
CA ASP A 136 13.86 -4.62 11.46
C ASP A 136 12.40 -4.96 11.09
N PHE A 137 12.18 -6.11 10.44
CA PHE A 137 10.85 -6.50 9.99
C PHE A 137 9.92 -7.01 11.09
N PHE A 138 10.47 -7.36 12.26
CA PHE A 138 9.70 -8.01 13.32
C PHE A 138 9.43 -7.13 14.54
N ASN A 139 9.96 -5.92 14.59
CA ASN A 139 9.88 -5.05 15.76
C ASN A 139 8.90 -3.88 15.65
N GLY A 140 7.71 -4.11 15.08
CA GLY A 140 6.55 -3.24 15.21
C GLY A 140 6.71 -1.80 14.69
N GLY A 141 5.73 -1.33 13.90
CA GLY A 141 5.51 0.07 13.56
C GLY A 141 6.27 0.61 12.35
N TRP A 142 5.56 0.80 11.25
CA TRP A 142 6.01 1.54 10.07
C TRP A 142 5.77 3.05 10.26
N GLU A 143 6.23 3.61 11.37
CA GLU A 143 6.13 5.05 11.67
C GLU A 143 7.18 5.87 10.92
#